data_81a99e395dcc870926fcdbe49ebab286
#
_entry.id   81a99e395dcc870926fcdbe49ebab286
#
_cell.length_a   1.000
_cell.length_b   1.000
_cell.length_c   1.000
_cell.angle_alpha   90.00
_cell.angle_beta   90.00
_cell.angle_gamma   90.00
#
_symmetry.space_group_name_H-M   'P 1'
#
loop_
_entity.id
_entity.type
_entity.pdbx_description
1 polymer ?
#
loop_
_entity_poly.entity_id
_entity_poly.type
_entity_poly.pdbx_seq_one_letter_code
_entity_poly.pdbx_strand_id
1 'polypeptide(L)'
;MSAHASKPVGQSKPVDQTKNADLTAWLAVIAGAIGALMATLDISIVNSALPTIQGEIGASATEGTWISTSYLVSEIVIIPLTAWLERVFGLRRFLLFMAGLFTLFSVACGLASTLPEMIIGRIGQGFTGGAMIPTGMTIIATRLPRHQQPMGTALFG
;
A
#
# COMPACT_ATOMS: atom_id res chain seq x y z
N MET A 1 0.32 -9.41 48.83
CA MET A 1 1.05 -9.12 47.58
C MET A 1 0.27 -9.72 46.45
N SER A 2 -0.61 -8.93 45.84
CA SER A 2 -1.51 -9.37 44.72
C SER A 2 -0.80 -9.09 43.42
N ALA A 3 -0.46 -10.15 42.66
CA ALA A 3 0.15 -10.04 41.34
C ALA A 3 -0.93 -9.61 40.34
N HIS A 4 -0.85 -8.39 39.85
CA HIS A 4 -1.63 -7.87 38.75
C HIS A 4 -1.17 -8.54 37.46
N ALA A 5 -1.85 -9.60 37.01
CA ALA A 5 -1.63 -10.20 35.74
C ALA A 5 -2.11 -9.22 34.64
N SER A 6 -1.16 -8.59 33.95
CA SER A 6 -1.41 -7.77 32.78
C SER A 6 -2.01 -8.63 31.65
N LYS A 7 -3.25 -8.32 31.24
CA LYS A 7 -3.88 -8.92 30.06
C LYS A 7 -3.00 -8.68 28.83
N PRO A 8 -2.64 -9.71 28.05
CA PRO A 8 -1.89 -9.51 26.80
C PRO A 8 -2.78 -8.79 25.79
N VAL A 9 -2.24 -7.68 25.27
CA VAL A 9 -2.86 -6.86 24.24
C VAL A 9 -2.96 -7.68 22.95
N GLY A 10 -4.22 -7.87 22.49
CA GLY A 10 -4.51 -8.08 21.06
C GLY A 10 -4.01 -9.38 20.41
N GLN A 11 -4.13 -10.52 21.03
CA GLN A 11 -4.05 -11.79 20.29
C GLN A 11 -5.30 -11.95 19.43
N SER A 12 -5.16 -11.71 18.11
CA SER A 12 -6.16 -12.14 17.15
C SER A 12 -6.36 -13.66 17.31
N LYS A 13 -7.62 -14.10 17.50
CA LYS A 13 -7.95 -15.54 17.59
C LYS A 13 -7.32 -16.25 16.39
N PRO A 14 -6.67 -17.42 16.58
CA PRO A 14 -6.16 -18.21 15.48
C PRO A 14 -7.30 -18.53 14.50
N VAL A 15 -7.03 -18.33 13.19
CA VAL A 15 -8.01 -18.69 12.15
C VAL A 15 -8.22 -20.19 12.18
N ASP A 16 -9.47 -20.61 12.36
CA ASP A 16 -9.84 -22.04 12.30
C ASP A 16 -9.61 -22.55 10.87
N GLN A 17 -8.61 -23.40 10.69
CA GLN A 17 -8.17 -23.89 9.38
C GLN A 17 -9.18 -24.86 8.74
N THR A 18 -10.19 -25.32 9.48
CA THR A 18 -11.23 -26.23 9.00
C THR A 18 -12.46 -25.54 8.46
N LYS A 19 -12.64 -24.24 8.79
CA LYS A 19 -13.77 -23.43 8.33
C LYS A 19 -13.37 -22.54 7.17
N ASN A 20 -14.33 -22.27 6.28
CA ASN A 20 -14.17 -21.26 5.25
C ASN A 20 -14.00 -19.86 5.87
N ALA A 21 -13.24 -19.00 5.19
CA ALA A 21 -13.07 -17.63 5.63
C ALA A 21 -14.43 -16.91 5.66
N ASP A 22 -14.62 -16.09 6.70
CA ASP A 22 -15.80 -15.24 6.85
C ASP A 22 -15.83 -14.15 5.76
N LEU A 23 -17.03 -13.69 5.43
CA LEU A 23 -17.23 -12.60 4.45
C LEU A 23 -16.36 -11.37 4.78
N THR A 24 -16.20 -11.05 6.06
CA THR A 24 -15.33 -9.94 6.51
C THR A 24 -13.87 -10.14 6.14
N ALA A 25 -13.36 -11.38 6.14
CA ALA A 25 -12.01 -11.69 5.72
C ALA A 25 -11.84 -11.49 4.21
N TRP A 26 -12.78 -11.95 3.41
CA TRP A 26 -12.79 -11.74 1.97
C TRP A 26 -12.90 -10.28 1.57
N LEU A 27 -13.75 -9.50 2.25
CA LEU A 27 -13.84 -8.05 2.04
C LEU A 27 -12.51 -7.34 2.34
N ALA A 28 -11.78 -7.78 3.37
CA ALA A 28 -10.46 -7.24 3.67
C ALA A 28 -9.42 -7.59 2.60
N VAL A 29 -9.46 -8.81 2.05
CA VAL A 29 -8.60 -9.23 0.94
C VAL A 29 -8.88 -8.42 -0.32
N ILE A 30 -10.15 -8.25 -0.68
CA ILE A 30 -10.56 -7.45 -1.84
C ILE A 30 -10.12 -5.99 -1.67
N ALA A 31 -10.28 -5.40 -0.48
CA ALA A 31 -9.80 -4.05 -0.20
C ALA A 31 -8.28 -3.93 -0.36
N GLY A 32 -7.52 -4.92 0.10
CA GLY A 32 -6.07 -4.99 -0.10
C GLY A 32 -5.69 -5.12 -1.58
N ALA A 33 -6.41 -5.96 -2.33
CA ALA A 33 -6.19 -6.16 -3.77
C ALA A 33 -6.49 -4.86 -4.56
N ILE A 34 -7.57 -4.15 -4.23
CA ILE A 34 -7.87 -2.84 -4.84
C ILE A 34 -6.75 -1.84 -4.55
N GLY A 35 -6.23 -1.78 -3.32
CA GLY A 35 -5.10 -0.93 -2.97
C GLY A 35 -3.85 -1.26 -3.78
N ALA A 36 -3.49 -2.54 -3.91
CA ALA A 36 -2.37 -2.99 -4.72
C ALA A 36 -2.56 -2.65 -6.21
N LEU A 37 -3.78 -2.84 -6.73
CA LEU A 37 -4.13 -2.49 -8.11
C LEU A 37 -3.97 -0.98 -8.36
N MET A 38 -4.44 -0.14 -7.42
CA MET A 38 -4.28 1.32 -7.51
C MET A 38 -2.80 1.71 -7.61
N ALA A 39 -1.92 1.14 -6.77
CA ALA A 39 -0.49 1.42 -6.80
C ALA A 39 0.15 0.97 -8.13
N THR A 40 -0.20 -0.21 -8.62
CA THR A 40 0.33 -0.75 -9.89
C THR A 40 -0.12 0.06 -11.09
N LEU A 41 -1.40 0.43 -11.14
CA LEU A 41 -1.96 1.26 -12.22
C LEU A 41 -1.33 2.65 -12.23
N ASP A 42 -1.09 3.26 -11.06
CA ASP A 42 -0.46 4.57 -10.95
C ASP A 42 0.94 4.58 -11.59
N ILE A 43 1.77 3.56 -11.30
CA ILE A 43 3.09 3.42 -11.92
C ILE A 43 2.96 3.32 -13.46
N SER A 44 2.04 2.49 -13.94
CA SER A 44 1.84 2.24 -15.36
C SER A 44 1.35 3.48 -16.10
N ILE A 45 0.38 4.19 -15.52
CA ILE A 45 -0.20 5.42 -16.10
C ILE A 45 0.85 6.51 -16.17
N VAL A 46 1.59 6.76 -15.09
CA VAL A 46 2.59 7.83 -15.07
C VAL A 46 3.75 7.53 -16.01
N ASN A 47 4.22 6.28 -16.09
CA ASN A 47 5.27 5.91 -17.04
C ASN A 47 4.81 6.11 -18.50
N SER A 48 3.56 5.83 -18.80
CA SER A 48 2.99 6.04 -20.15
C SER A 48 2.78 7.52 -20.45
N ALA A 49 2.40 8.32 -19.46
CA ALA A 49 2.16 9.75 -19.60
C ALA A 49 3.41 10.61 -19.39
N LEU A 50 4.56 10.01 -19.04
CA LEU A 50 5.77 10.73 -18.66
C LEU A 50 6.22 11.79 -19.69
N PRO A 51 6.23 11.51 -21.02
CA PRO A 51 6.60 12.54 -22.00
C PRO A 51 5.64 13.74 -22.02
N THR A 52 4.34 13.49 -21.81
CA THR A 52 3.32 14.55 -21.76
C THR A 52 3.53 15.41 -20.51
N ILE A 53 3.71 14.77 -19.34
CA ILE A 53 3.96 15.46 -18.07
C ILE A 53 5.23 16.32 -18.16
N GLN A 54 6.32 15.80 -18.73
CA GLN A 54 7.56 16.54 -18.94
C GLN A 54 7.34 17.79 -19.79
N GLY A 55 6.53 17.68 -20.86
CA GLY A 55 6.20 18.81 -21.73
C GLY A 55 5.39 19.90 -20.99
N GLU A 56 4.43 19.50 -20.17
CA GLU A 56 3.56 20.43 -19.43
C GLU A 56 4.31 21.19 -18.32
N ILE A 57 5.20 20.53 -17.59
CA ILE A 57 5.98 21.14 -16.50
C ILE A 57 7.33 21.74 -16.97
N GLY A 58 7.63 21.65 -18.27
CA GLY A 58 8.87 22.17 -18.85
C GLY A 58 10.14 21.43 -18.41
N ALA A 59 10.02 20.15 -18.02
CA ALA A 59 11.14 19.33 -17.56
C ALA A 59 11.86 18.65 -18.75
N SER A 60 13.18 18.60 -18.68
CA SER A 60 13.99 17.78 -19.62
C SER A 60 13.75 16.29 -19.43
N ALA A 61 14.13 15.48 -20.42
CA ALA A 61 14.02 14.02 -20.34
C ALA A 61 14.77 13.43 -19.13
N THR A 62 15.92 13.99 -18.79
CA THR A 62 16.73 13.56 -17.63
C THR A 62 16.04 13.92 -16.30
N GLU A 63 15.51 15.12 -16.21
CA GLU A 63 14.79 15.57 -15.00
C GLU A 63 13.49 14.79 -14.79
N GLY A 64 12.76 14.49 -15.86
CA GLY A 64 11.54 13.68 -15.79
C GLY A 64 11.78 12.25 -15.30
N THR A 65 12.96 11.70 -15.48
CA THR A 65 13.32 10.39 -14.92
C THR A 65 13.20 10.36 -13.38
N TRP A 66 13.42 11.49 -12.71
CA TRP A 66 13.26 11.62 -11.26
C TRP A 66 11.82 11.42 -10.79
N ILE A 67 10.84 11.68 -11.65
CA ILE A 67 9.42 11.45 -11.33
C ILE A 67 9.16 9.95 -11.03
N SER A 68 9.66 9.06 -11.87
CA SER A 68 9.55 7.61 -11.64
C SER A 68 10.53 7.10 -10.58
N THR A 69 11.77 7.59 -10.59
CA THR A 69 12.81 7.15 -9.64
C THR A 69 12.44 7.49 -8.20
N SER A 70 11.92 8.69 -7.94
CA SER A 70 11.51 9.11 -6.60
C SER A 70 10.41 8.23 -6.00
N TYR A 71 9.46 7.79 -6.83
CA TYR A 71 8.44 6.83 -6.44
C TYR A 71 9.07 5.49 -6.03
N LEU A 72 9.89 4.90 -6.90
CA LEU A 72 10.52 3.59 -6.67
C LEU A 72 11.43 3.59 -5.43
N VAL A 73 12.22 4.64 -5.22
CA VAL A 73 13.06 4.77 -4.03
C VAL A 73 12.22 4.79 -2.76
N SER A 74 11.13 5.56 -2.75
CA SER A 74 10.23 5.64 -1.60
C SER A 74 9.51 4.31 -1.35
N GLU A 75 9.11 3.60 -2.40
CA GLU A 75 8.52 2.28 -2.34
C GLU A 75 9.45 1.27 -1.68
N ILE A 76 10.72 1.22 -2.09
CA ILE A 76 11.72 0.32 -1.50
C ILE A 76 11.94 0.60 -0.02
N VAL A 77 11.92 1.86 0.40
CA VAL A 77 12.13 2.26 1.80
C VAL A 77 10.98 1.82 2.69
N ILE A 78 9.73 1.91 2.24
CA ILE A 78 8.56 1.59 3.06
C ILE A 78 8.34 0.08 3.23
N ILE A 79 8.70 -0.75 2.26
CA ILE A 79 8.47 -2.20 2.29
C ILE A 79 8.94 -2.85 3.61
N PRO A 80 10.19 -2.70 4.06
CA PRO A 80 10.63 -3.29 5.32
C PRO A 80 9.97 -2.67 6.56
N LEU A 81 9.57 -1.40 6.50
CA LEU A 81 8.89 -0.71 7.60
C LEU A 81 7.43 -1.13 7.75
N THR A 82 6.80 -1.60 6.68
CA THR A 82 5.38 -1.95 6.66
C THR A 82 5.02 -2.93 7.76
N ALA A 83 5.78 -4.01 7.94
CA ALA A 83 5.50 -5.02 8.96
C ALA A 83 5.54 -4.47 10.40
N TRP A 84 6.39 -3.49 10.67
CA TRP A 84 6.47 -2.81 11.97
C TRP A 84 5.28 -1.85 12.15
N LEU A 85 4.98 -1.04 11.15
CA LEU A 85 3.87 -0.08 11.16
C LEU A 85 2.52 -0.78 11.33
N GLU A 86 2.30 -1.92 10.65
CA GLU A 86 1.11 -2.75 10.80
C GLU A 86 0.88 -3.23 12.24
N ARG A 87 1.96 -3.57 12.95
CA ARG A 87 1.89 -3.97 14.37
C ARG A 87 1.51 -2.81 15.28
N VAL A 88 1.99 -1.61 14.97
CA VAL A 88 1.75 -0.40 15.79
C VAL A 88 0.33 0.13 15.58
N PHE A 89 -0.09 0.29 14.34
CA PHE A 89 -1.37 0.93 13.98
C PHE A 89 -2.54 -0.07 13.84
N GLY A 90 -2.22 -1.34 13.70
CA GLY A 90 -3.18 -2.38 13.36
C GLY A 90 -3.51 -2.40 11.86
N LEU A 91 -3.57 -3.59 11.29
CA LEU A 91 -3.65 -3.87 9.86
C LEU A 91 -4.74 -3.07 9.11
N ARG A 92 -5.97 -3.05 9.66
CA ARG A 92 -7.11 -2.35 9.02
C ARG A 92 -6.92 -0.84 8.98
N ARG A 93 -6.50 -0.24 10.12
CA ARG A 93 -6.32 1.22 10.22
C ARG A 93 -5.16 1.66 9.35
N PHE A 94 -4.09 0.88 9.34
CA PHE A 94 -2.91 1.14 8.52
C PHE A 94 -3.25 1.13 7.03
N LEU A 95 -3.95 0.10 6.52
CA LEU A 95 -4.36 0.04 5.12
C LEU A 95 -5.24 1.24 4.72
N LEU A 96 -6.25 1.57 5.52
CA LEU A 96 -7.13 2.71 5.23
C LEU A 96 -6.38 4.05 5.25
N PHE A 97 -5.45 4.21 6.18
CA PHE A 97 -4.63 5.41 6.28
C PHE A 97 -3.69 5.55 5.07
N MET A 98 -3.03 4.45 4.66
CA MET A 98 -2.16 4.45 3.48
C MET A 98 -2.94 4.70 2.20
N ALA A 99 -4.12 4.10 2.02
CA ALA A 99 -4.98 4.35 0.86
C ALA A 99 -5.47 5.80 0.81
N GLY A 100 -5.84 6.38 1.94
CA GLY A 100 -6.24 7.80 2.02
C GLY A 100 -5.10 8.75 1.69
N LEU A 101 -3.91 8.52 2.24
CA LEU A 101 -2.71 9.30 1.92
C LEU A 101 -2.29 9.13 0.45
N PHE A 102 -2.36 7.92 -0.09
CA PHE A 102 -2.08 7.67 -1.50
C PHE A 102 -2.99 8.51 -2.40
N THR A 103 -4.29 8.52 -2.11
CA THR A 103 -5.26 9.34 -2.86
C THR A 103 -4.95 10.83 -2.74
N LEU A 104 -4.57 11.31 -1.54
CA LEU A 104 -4.18 12.70 -1.33
C LEU A 104 -2.95 13.08 -2.18
N PHE A 105 -1.91 12.25 -2.16
CA PHE A 105 -0.71 12.49 -2.97
C PHE A 105 -0.99 12.34 -4.47
N SER A 106 -1.93 11.47 -4.87
CA SER A 106 -2.37 11.37 -6.26
C SER A 106 -3.02 12.67 -6.74
N VAL A 107 -3.89 13.26 -5.94
CA VAL A 107 -4.46 14.58 -6.23
C VAL A 107 -3.38 15.65 -6.27
N ALA A 108 -2.44 15.63 -5.34
CA ALA A 108 -1.32 16.58 -5.33
C ALA A 108 -0.46 16.49 -6.60
N CYS A 109 -0.17 15.28 -7.10
CA CYS A 109 0.52 15.08 -8.37
C CYS A 109 -0.28 15.61 -9.56
N GLY A 110 -1.62 15.44 -9.55
CA GLY A 110 -2.50 15.96 -10.61
C GLY A 110 -2.61 17.50 -10.63
N LEU A 111 -2.27 18.15 -9.52
CA LEU A 111 -2.25 19.62 -9.40
C LEU A 111 -0.84 20.21 -9.49
N ALA A 112 0.19 19.39 -9.61
CA ALA A 112 1.57 19.84 -9.67
C ALA A 112 1.83 20.61 -10.97
N SER A 113 2.37 21.82 -10.83
CA SER A 113 2.74 22.72 -11.93
C SER A 113 4.25 22.80 -12.15
N THR A 114 5.02 22.24 -11.22
CA THR A 114 6.48 22.26 -11.24
C THR A 114 7.07 20.89 -10.98
N LEU A 115 8.30 20.65 -11.48
CA LEU A 115 9.02 19.39 -11.25
C LEU A 115 9.19 19.05 -9.75
N PRO A 116 9.60 19.97 -8.87
CA PRO A 116 9.72 19.68 -7.43
C PRO A 116 8.39 19.26 -6.79
N GLU A 117 7.28 19.91 -7.13
CA GLU A 117 5.96 19.52 -6.63
C GLU A 117 5.58 18.10 -7.06
N MET A 118 5.82 17.76 -8.32
CA MET A 118 5.59 16.42 -8.85
C MET A 118 6.45 15.39 -8.10
N ILE A 119 7.74 15.66 -7.91
CA ILE A 119 8.65 14.74 -7.18
C ILE A 119 8.18 14.52 -5.74
N ILE A 120 7.79 15.56 -5.01
CA ILE A 120 7.27 15.44 -3.64
C ILE A 120 6.01 14.58 -3.61
N GLY A 121 5.08 14.81 -4.52
CA GLY A 121 3.89 13.99 -4.67
C GLY A 121 4.22 12.51 -4.94
N ARG A 122 5.18 12.25 -5.83
CA ARG A 122 5.65 10.89 -6.18
C ARG A 122 6.34 10.18 -5.02
N ILE A 123 7.12 10.90 -4.21
CA ILE A 123 7.68 10.36 -2.96
C ILE A 123 6.55 9.91 -2.03
N GLY A 124 5.55 10.74 -1.82
CA GLY A 124 4.39 10.41 -0.99
C GLY A 124 3.58 9.22 -1.52
N GLN A 125 3.34 9.16 -2.84
CA GLN A 125 2.66 8.04 -3.48
C GLN A 125 3.47 6.75 -3.37
N GLY A 126 4.78 6.77 -3.64
CA GLY A 126 5.66 5.60 -3.51
C GLY A 126 5.70 5.07 -2.08
N PHE A 127 5.80 5.96 -1.09
CA PHE A 127 5.78 5.60 0.33
C PHE A 127 4.45 4.95 0.74
N THR A 128 3.33 5.45 0.28
CA THR A 128 2.00 4.92 0.64
C THR A 128 1.61 3.72 -0.21
N GLY A 129 1.87 3.75 -1.52
CA GLY A 129 1.59 2.66 -2.46
C GLY A 129 2.41 1.40 -2.17
N GLY A 130 3.72 1.57 -1.90
CA GLY A 130 4.62 0.46 -1.58
C GLY A 130 4.28 -0.32 -0.32
N ALA A 131 3.48 0.26 0.59
CA ALA A 131 2.98 -0.45 1.75
C ALA A 131 1.76 -1.34 1.43
N MET A 132 1.02 -1.08 0.35
CA MET A 132 -0.28 -1.73 0.11
C MET A 132 -0.14 -3.20 -0.28
N ILE A 133 0.86 -3.55 -1.10
CA ILE A 133 1.08 -4.93 -1.55
C ILE A 133 1.48 -5.84 -0.38
N PRO A 134 2.52 -5.51 0.43
CA PRO A 134 2.86 -6.31 1.61
C PRO A 134 1.71 -6.40 2.61
N THR A 135 0.97 -5.30 2.83
CA THR A 135 -0.22 -5.29 3.70
C THR A 135 -1.30 -6.26 3.20
N GLY A 136 -1.56 -6.27 1.90
CA GLY A 136 -2.49 -7.21 1.28
C GLY A 136 -2.08 -8.67 1.49
N MET A 137 -0.80 -9.00 1.33
CA MET A 137 -0.26 -10.33 1.61
C MET A 137 -0.39 -10.71 3.09
N THR A 138 -0.16 -9.76 3.99
CA THR A 138 -0.37 -9.96 5.44
C THR A 138 -1.84 -10.25 5.77
N ILE A 139 -2.79 -9.58 5.09
CA ILE A 139 -4.23 -9.84 5.24
C ILE A 139 -4.56 -11.28 4.83
N ILE A 140 -4.07 -11.73 3.67
CA ILE A 140 -4.28 -13.10 3.18
C ILE A 140 -3.73 -14.10 4.20
N ALA A 141 -2.48 -13.93 4.62
CA ALA A 141 -1.82 -14.86 5.54
C ALA A 141 -2.48 -14.94 6.92
N THR A 142 -3.07 -13.83 7.41
CA THR A 142 -3.64 -13.73 8.76
C THR A 142 -5.15 -13.92 8.82
N ARG A 143 -5.88 -13.72 7.72
CA ARG A 143 -7.34 -13.75 7.69
C ARG A 143 -7.92 -14.94 6.93
N LEU A 144 -7.16 -15.53 5.99
CA LEU A 144 -7.63 -16.70 5.25
C LEU A 144 -7.04 -18.00 5.79
N PRO A 145 -7.86 -19.09 5.83
CA PRO A 145 -7.36 -20.45 6.03
C PRO A 145 -6.38 -20.84 4.93
N ARG A 146 -5.41 -21.72 5.24
CA ARG A 146 -4.34 -22.10 4.30
C ARG A 146 -4.84 -22.59 2.95
N HIS A 147 -5.96 -23.32 2.92
CA HIS A 147 -6.53 -23.84 1.67
C HIS A 147 -7.15 -22.76 0.77
N GLN A 148 -7.47 -21.56 1.30
CA GLN A 148 -8.03 -20.41 0.55
C GLN A 148 -6.97 -19.33 0.22
N GLN A 149 -5.79 -19.41 0.81
CA GLN A 149 -4.70 -18.43 0.54
C GLN A 149 -4.29 -18.37 -0.93
N PRO A 150 -4.17 -19.50 -1.68
CA PRO A 150 -3.86 -19.42 -3.11
C PRO A 150 -4.89 -18.65 -3.92
N MET A 151 -6.18 -18.77 -3.56
CA MET A 151 -7.25 -18.01 -4.21
C MET A 151 -7.18 -16.51 -3.84
N GLY A 152 -6.81 -16.20 -2.59
CA GLY A 152 -6.56 -14.82 -2.16
C GLY A 152 -5.38 -14.19 -2.90
N THR A 153 -4.25 -14.89 -3.04
CA THR A 153 -3.08 -14.40 -3.77
C THR A 153 -3.33 -14.20 -5.26
N ALA A 154 -4.17 -15.02 -5.87
CA ALA A 154 -4.56 -14.87 -7.28
C ALA A 154 -5.29 -13.55 -7.60
N LEU A 155 -5.80 -12.84 -6.58
CA LEU A 155 -6.39 -11.50 -6.75
C LEU A 155 -5.34 -10.38 -6.82
N PHE A 156 -4.07 -10.66 -6.52
CA PHE A 156 -2.99 -9.67 -6.51
C PHE A 156 -2.07 -9.75 -7.74
N GLY A 157 -2.20 -10.76 -8.62
CA GLY A 157 -1.38 -10.84 -9.80
C GLY A 157 -1.73 -11.97 -10.73
#